data_6597efc293e5837c7a0175822e4e9e18
#
_entry.id   6597efc293e5837c7a0175822e4e9e18
#
_cell.length_a   1.000
_cell.length_b   1.000
_cell.length_c   1.000
_cell.angle_alpha   90.00
_cell.angle_beta   90.00
_cell.angle_gamma   90.00
#
_symmetry.space_group_name_H-M   'P 1'
#
loop_
_entity.id
_entity.type
_entity.pdbx_description
1 polymer ?
#
loop_
_entity_poly.entity_id
_entity_poly.type
_entity_poly.pdbx_seq_one_letter_code
_entity_poly.pdbx_strand_id
1 'polypeptide(L)'
;PYTDFLAEIIDLMHKVQLAYNENLKDMLNKGMLPLFDAGYINIKRQYLTIGVNGMVEAAESLGITISDNTEYEQFVGNILGLIEHYNRQYRTKEVMFNCEMIPAENVGVKHARWDREDGYYVPRDCYNSYFYVVEDEQTDIIEKFRLHGRRFIEHLTGGSALHMNLDEHLSAPQYRQLLRVAAKEGCNYFTFNIPNTLCNDCGHIDKHHLRECPHCHSTNLDYLTRIIGYLKRVSNFSLDRQKEASRRYYQKVDA
;
A
#
# COMPACT_ATOMS: atom_id res chain seq x y z
N PRO A 1 10.66 21.78 -13.95
CA PRO A 1 10.00 21.38 -12.71
C PRO A 1 9.93 19.85 -12.60
N TYR A 2 9.83 19.30 -11.39
CA TYR A 2 9.77 17.83 -11.21
C TYR A 2 8.61 17.18 -11.99
N THR A 3 7.51 17.89 -12.22
CA THR A 3 6.36 17.43 -13.00
C THR A 3 6.69 17.13 -14.47
N ASP A 4 7.63 17.84 -15.09
CA ASP A 4 8.01 17.57 -16.48
C ASP A 4 8.79 16.27 -16.57
N PHE A 5 9.71 16.05 -15.63
CA PHE A 5 10.43 14.78 -15.52
C PHE A 5 9.49 13.60 -15.25
N LEU A 6 8.55 13.77 -14.31
CA LEU A 6 7.53 12.75 -14.04
C LEU A 6 6.67 12.46 -15.26
N ALA A 7 6.30 13.48 -16.05
CA ALA A 7 5.53 13.30 -17.27
C ALA A 7 6.24 12.38 -18.28
N GLU A 8 7.55 12.59 -18.46
CA GLU A 8 8.38 11.74 -19.35
C GLU A 8 8.43 10.29 -18.87
N ILE A 9 8.62 10.07 -17.56
CA ILE A 9 8.64 8.73 -16.96
C ILE A 9 7.28 8.05 -17.07
N ILE A 10 6.19 8.76 -16.77
CA ILE A 10 4.83 8.22 -16.86
C ILE A 10 4.50 7.84 -18.31
N ASP A 11 4.86 8.68 -19.28
CA ASP A 11 4.69 8.38 -20.71
C ASP A 11 5.45 7.12 -21.12
N LEU A 12 6.71 7.00 -20.68
CA LEU A 12 7.52 5.82 -20.91
C LEU A 12 6.90 4.56 -20.28
N MET A 13 6.40 4.65 -19.06
CA MET A 13 5.72 3.54 -18.38
C MET A 13 4.50 3.06 -19.16
N HIS A 14 3.68 3.97 -19.70
CA HIS A 14 2.53 3.60 -20.54
C HIS A 14 2.97 2.86 -21.80
N LYS A 15 4.03 3.31 -22.47
CA LYS A 15 4.60 2.63 -23.65
C LYS A 15 5.11 1.23 -23.31
N VAL A 16 5.80 1.08 -22.18
CA VAL A 16 6.26 -0.24 -21.68
C VAL A 16 5.07 -1.16 -21.38
N GLN A 17 4.03 -0.65 -20.72
CA GLN A 17 2.82 -1.42 -20.42
C GLN A 17 2.08 -1.86 -21.69
N LEU A 18 2.02 -1.01 -22.72
CA LEU A 18 1.44 -1.38 -24.01
C LEU A 18 2.26 -2.48 -24.71
N ALA A 19 3.59 -2.36 -24.72
CA ALA A 19 4.46 -3.40 -25.26
C ALA A 19 4.30 -4.73 -24.51
N TYR A 20 4.19 -4.68 -23.18
CA TYR A 20 3.89 -5.86 -22.37
C TYR A 20 2.53 -6.48 -22.70
N ASN A 21 1.50 -5.66 -22.91
CA ASN A 21 0.17 -6.15 -23.31
C ASN A 21 0.18 -6.84 -24.67
N GLU A 22 0.95 -6.33 -25.63
CA GLU A 22 1.12 -7.01 -26.95
C GLU A 22 1.83 -8.36 -26.79
N ASN A 23 2.84 -8.44 -25.92
CA ASN A 23 3.50 -9.70 -25.59
C ASN A 23 2.52 -10.71 -24.94
N LEU A 24 1.64 -10.25 -24.04
CA LEU A 24 0.58 -11.10 -23.46
C LEU A 24 -0.38 -11.63 -24.54
N LYS A 25 -0.75 -10.79 -25.52
CA LYS A 25 -1.61 -11.22 -26.64
C LYS A 25 -0.92 -12.30 -27.50
N ASP A 26 0.38 -12.16 -27.76
CA ASP A 26 1.16 -13.16 -28.47
C ASP A 26 1.22 -14.49 -27.68
N MET A 27 1.45 -14.44 -26.39
CA MET A 27 1.42 -15.63 -25.51
C MET A 27 0.03 -16.28 -25.48
N LEU A 28 -1.04 -15.49 -25.44
CA LEU A 28 -2.42 -15.97 -25.51
C LEU A 28 -2.67 -16.71 -26.84
N ASN A 29 -2.29 -16.12 -27.98
CA ASN A 29 -2.44 -16.72 -29.29
C ASN A 29 -1.68 -18.04 -29.42
N LYS A 30 -0.62 -18.25 -28.64
CA LYS A 30 0.17 -19.48 -28.58
C LYS A 30 -0.37 -20.51 -27.58
N GLY A 31 -1.50 -20.25 -26.90
CA GLY A 31 -2.07 -21.13 -25.87
C GLY A 31 -1.22 -21.27 -24.61
N MET A 32 -0.40 -20.26 -24.29
CA MET A 32 0.51 -20.28 -23.14
C MET A 32 -0.14 -19.74 -21.86
N LEU A 33 -1.38 -19.24 -21.93
CA LEU A 33 -2.07 -18.60 -20.83
C LEU A 33 -3.38 -19.33 -20.47
N PRO A 34 -3.32 -20.48 -19.78
CA PRO A 34 -4.46 -21.38 -19.60
C PRO A 34 -5.66 -20.76 -18.88
N LEU A 35 -5.46 -19.76 -17.99
CA LEU A 35 -6.58 -19.08 -17.33
C LEU A 35 -7.36 -18.18 -18.28
N PHE A 36 -6.71 -17.59 -19.26
CA PHE A 36 -7.35 -16.82 -20.33
C PHE A 36 -8.08 -17.75 -21.30
N ASP A 37 -7.43 -18.86 -21.70
CA ASP A 37 -8.02 -19.86 -22.60
C ASP A 37 -9.27 -20.50 -21.99
N ALA A 38 -9.25 -20.74 -20.68
CA ALA A 38 -10.40 -21.23 -19.91
C ALA A 38 -11.50 -20.18 -19.67
N GLY A 39 -11.31 -18.93 -20.09
CA GLY A 39 -12.29 -17.85 -19.97
C GLY A 39 -12.39 -17.19 -18.59
N TYR A 40 -11.50 -17.52 -17.64
CA TYR A 40 -11.50 -16.88 -16.32
C TYR A 40 -11.01 -15.43 -16.36
N ILE A 41 -10.11 -15.10 -17.28
CA ILE A 41 -9.55 -13.77 -17.47
C ILE A 41 -9.79 -13.32 -18.91
N ASN A 42 -10.19 -12.05 -19.08
CA ASN A 42 -10.36 -11.45 -20.40
C ASN A 42 -9.36 -10.31 -20.57
N ILE A 43 -8.47 -10.42 -21.53
CA ILE A 43 -7.40 -9.45 -21.77
C ILE A 43 -7.91 -8.02 -22.04
N LYS A 44 -9.10 -7.88 -22.64
CA LYS A 44 -9.72 -6.56 -22.90
C LYS A 44 -10.33 -5.93 -21.64
N ARG A 45 -10.47 -6.70 -20.55
CA ARG A 45 -11.00 -6.25 -19.27
C ARG A 45 -9.91 -6.22 -18.18
N GLN A 46 -8.68 -6.51 -18.55
CA GLN A 46 -7.54 -6.42 -17.67
C GLN A 46 -7.01 -4.98 -17.67
N TYR A 47 -6.78 -4.43 -16.49
CA TYR A 47 -6.13 -3.13 -16.37
C TYR A 47 -4.61 -3.27 -16.46
N LEU A 48 -3.99 -2.33 -17.17
CA LEU A 48 -2.56 -2.06 -17.07
C LEU A 48 -2.40 -1.03 -15.94
N THR A 49 -1.78 -1.45 -14.86
CA THR A 49 -1.73 -0.64 -13.63
C THR A 49 -0.46 0.19 -13.57
N ILE A 50 -0.61 1.49 -13.35
CA ILE A 50 0.49 2.35 -12.91
C ILE A 50 0.50 2.33 -11.39
N GLY A 51 1.47 1.63 -10.81
CA GLY A 51 1.62 1.49 -9.37
C GLY A 51 2.43 2.62 -8.77
N VAL A 52 1.95 3.22 -7.69
CA VAL A 52 2.63 4.29 -6.96
C VAL A 52 3.11 3.77 -5.61
N ASN A 53 4.33 4.15 -5.23
CA ASN A 53 4.93 3.88 -3.94
C ASN A 53 5.89 5.03 -3.60
N GLY A 54 6.15 5.31 -2.33
CA GLY A 54 7.09 6.35 -1.92
C GLY A 54 6.55 7.79 -1.99
N MET A 55 5.24 7.98 -1.99
CA MET A 55 4.63 9.33 -2.00
C MET A 55 5.05 10.16 -0.79
N VAL A 56 5.15 9.53 0.36
CA VAL A 56 5.58 10.14 1.63
C VAL A 56 7.04 10.57 1.53
N GLU A 57 7.92 9.69 1.06
CA GLU A 57 9.35 9.94 0.90
C GLU A 57 9.60 11.06 -0.10
N ALA A 58 8.83 11.11 -1.18
CA ALA A 58 8.89 12.20 -2.15
C ALA A 58 8.48 13.54 -1.54
N ALA A 59 7.41 13.58 -0.73
CA ALA A 59 6.99 14.78 -0.02
C ALA A 59 8.06 15.24 0.98
N GLU A 60 8.61 14.33 1.78
CA GLU A 60 9.69 14.62 2.73
C GLU A 60 10.93 15.22 2.04
N SER A 61 11.32 14.68 0.88
CA SER A 61 12.47 15.18 0.12
C SER A 61 12.30 16.62 -0.37
N LEU A 62 11.06 17.07 -0.51
CA LEU A 62 10.71 18.43 -0.89
C LEU A 62 10.39 19.34 0.31
N GLY A 63 10.49 18.83 1.54
CA GLY A 63 10.18 19.56 2.75
C GLY A 63 8.68 19.80 2.98
N ILE A 64 7.81 19.01 2.32
CA ILE A 64 6.36 19.09 2.48
C ILE A 64 5.94 18.34 3.73
N THR A 65 5.17 18.99 4.60
CA THR A 65 4.63 18.38 5.82
C THR A 65 3.53 17.39 5.48
N ILE A 66 3.72 16.13 5.90
CA ILE A 66 2.78 15.04 5.67
C ILE A 66 1.69 15.09 6.73
N SER A 67 0.54 15.63 6.36
CA SER A 67 -0.68 15.71 7.19
C SER A 67 -1.89 16.07 6.33
N ASP A 68 -3.08 16.11 6.92
CA ASP A 68 -4.31 16.57 6.27
C ASP A 68 -4.28 18.10 6.06
N ASN A 69 -3.37 18.58 5.20
CA ASN A 69 -3.21 19.98 4.83
C ASN A 69 -3.28 20.19 3.31
N THR A 70 -3.52 21.44 2.90
CA THR A 70 -3.70 21.81 1.49
C THR A 70 -2.43 21.61 0.65
N GLU A 71 -1.25 21.84 1.21
CA GLU A 71 0.01 21.70 0.47
C GLU A 71 0.27 20.25 0.11
N TYR A 72 0.11 19.33 1.06
CA TYR A 72 0.28 17.90 0.82
C TYR A 72 -0.81 17.34 -0.11
N GLU A 73 -2.06 17.76 0.07
CA GLU A 73 -3.16 17.43 -0.85
C GLU A 73 -2.85 17.83 -2.29
N GLN A 74 -2.40 19.08 -2.50
CA GLN A 74 -2.02 19.57 -3.83
C GLN A 74 -0.83 18.81 -4.42
N PHE A 75 0.17 18.50 -3.60
CA PHE A 75 1.32 17.70 -4.03
C PHE A 75 0.88 16.33 -4.53
N VAL A 76 0.10 15.61 -3.74
CA VAL A 76 -0.45 14.28 -4.09
C VAL A 76 -1.35 14.38 -5.33
N GLY A 77 -2.27 15.35 -5.33
CA GLY A 77 -3.20 15.57 -6.44
C GLY A 77 -2.49 15.88 -7.76
N ASN A 78 -1.40 16.66 -7.73
CA ASN A 78 -0.62 16.96 -8.93
C ASN A 78 0.03 15.71 -9.53
N ILE A 79 0.57 14.83 -8.71
CA ILE A 79 1.21 13.58 -9.18
C ILE A 79 0.15 12.60 -9.70
N LEU A 80 -0.88 12.33 -8.91
CA LEU A 80 -1.91 11.36 -9.27
C LEU A 80 -2.77 11.85 -10.43
N GLY A 81 -3.08 13.16 -10.48
CA GLY A 81 -3.78 13.78 -11.59
C GLY A 81 -3.01 13.71 -12.91
N LEU A 82 -1.69 13.83 -12.86
CA LEU A 82 -0.82 13.65 -14.03
C LEU A 82 -0.89 12.20 -14.54
N ILE A 83 -0.82 11.21 -13.65
CA ILE A 83 -0.97 9.80 -14.01
C ILE A 83 -2.36 9.54 -14.62
N GLU A 84 -3.41 10.06 -14.02
CA GLU A 84 -4.77 9.93 -14.55
C GLU A 84 -4.90 10.55 -15.94
N HIS A 85 -4.28 11.70 -16.17
CA HIS A 85 -4.26 12.35 -17.49
C HIS A 85 -3.67 11.42 -18.55
N TYR A 86 -2.51 10.82 -18.30
CA TYR A 86 -1.89 9.86 -19.21
C TYR A 86 -2.70 8.57 -19.35
N ASN A 87 -3.29 8.06 -18.28
CA ASN A 87 -4.19 6.91 -18.33
C ASN A 87 -5.36 7.16 -19.31
N ARG A 88 -5.91 8.37 -19.32
CA ARG A 88 -6.98 8.75 -20.25
C ARG A 88 -6.49 8.86 -21.69
N GLN A 89 -5.28 9.39 -21.91
CA GLN A 89 -4.68 9.52 -23.25
C GLN A 89 -4.40 8.15 -23.89
N TYR A 90 -3.86 7.22 -23.11
CA TYR A 90 -3.45 5.90 -23.61
C TYR A 90 -4.59 4.87 -23.64
N ARG A 91 -5.72 5.16 -23.01
CA ARG A 91 -6.89 4.28 -22.98
C ARG A 91 -7.49 4.12 -24.38
N THR A 92 -7.83 2.86 -24.72
CA THR A 92 -8.54 2.50 -25.95
C THR A 92 -9.75 1.61 -25.62
N LYS A 93 -10.47 1.13 -26.65
CA LYS A 93 -11.52 0.12 -26.46
C LYS A 93 -10.95 -1.25 -26.07
N GLU A 94 -9.67 -1.50 -26.36
CA GLU A 94 -8.99 -2.79 -26.14
C GLU A 94 -8.07 -2.77 -24.92
N VAL A 95 -7.72 -1.58 -24.42
CA VAL A 95 -6.74 -1.40 -23.33
C VAL A 95 -7.27 -0.40 -22.32
N MET A 96 -7.24 -0.81 -21.06
CA MET A 96 -7.62 0.01 -19.92
C MET A 96 -6.43 0.23 -19.00
N PHE A 97 -6.32 1.44 -18.46
CA PHE A 97 -5.31 1.80 -17.46
C PHE A 97 -5.97 2.19 -16.14
N ASN A 98 -5.31 1.90 -15.04
CA ASN A 98 -5.65 2.41 -13.72
C ASN A 98 -4.39 2.90 -12.99
N CYS A 99 -4.60 3.60 -11.87
CA CYS A 99 -3.56 4.01 -10.94
C CYS A 99 -3.88 3.46 -9.56
N GLU A 100 -2.89 2.95 -8.86
CA GLU A 100 -3.05 2.31 -7.56
C GLU A 100 -1.86 2.64 -6.64
N MET A 101 -2.15 2.94 -5.38
CA MET A 101 -1.12 2.89 -4.34
C MET A 101 -0.85 1.42 -4.05
N ILE A 102 0.23 0.89 -4.64
CA ILE A 102 0.53 -0.54 -4.57
C ILE A 102 1.03 -0.93 -3.17
N PRO A 103 0.55 -2.04 -2.63
CA PRO A 103 1.15 -2.66 -1.45
C PRO A 103 2.48 -3.31 -1.85
N ALA A 104 3.52 -2.51 -1.92
CA ALA A 104 4.80 -2.88 -2.50
C ALA A 104 5.64 -3.73 -1.54
N GLU A 105 5.42 -5.04 -1.48
CA GLU A 105 6.15 -5.96 -0.58
C GLU A 105 7.67 -5.71 -0.59
N ASN A 106 8.35 -6.06 -1.66
CA ASN A 106 9.80 -5.88 -1.81
C ASN A 106 10.16 -4.71 -2.75
N VAL A 107 9.19 -4.14 -3.47
CA VAL A 107 9.46 -3.02 -4.40
C VAL A 107 9.84 -1.76 -3.61
N GLY A 108 9.14 -1.45 -2.50
CA GLY A 108 9.51 -0.33 -1.63
C GLY A 108 10.91 -0.46 -1.04
N VAL A 109 11.35 -1.69 -0.69
CA VAL A 109 12.71 -1.97 -0.26
C VAL A 109 13.72 -1.77 -1.40
N LYS A 110 13.39 -2.22 -2.62
CA LYS A 110 14.25 -2.05 -3.79
C LYS A 110 14.43 -0.57 -4.16
N HIS A 111 13.34 0.21 -4.15
CA HIS A 111 13.40 1.65 -4.43
C HIS A 111 14.30 2.35 -3.41
N ALA A 112 14.11 2.13 -2.12
CA ALA A 112 14.95 2.70 -1.07
C ALA A 112 16.43 2.32 -1.22
N ARG A 113 16.71 1.07 -1.63
CA ARG A 113 18.07 0.61 -1.88
C ARG A 113 18.70 1.29 -3.10
N TRP A 114 17.98 1.34 -4.23
CA TRP A 114 18.48 1.95 -5.46
C TRP A 114 18.75 3.43 -5.28
N ASP A 115 17.86 4.18 -4.67
CA ASP A 115 18.07 5.59 -4.38
C ASP A 115 19.31 5.82 -3.49
N ARG A 116 19.54 4.91 -2.52
CA ARG A 116 20.75 4.97 -1.68
C ARG A 116 22.02 4.64 -2.47
N GLU A 117 21.98 3.65 -3.36
CA GLU A 117 23.08 3.28 -4.26
C GLU A 117 23.41 4.44 -5.22
N ASP A 118 22.40 5.18 -5.65
CA ASP A 118 22.54 6.39 -6.51
C ASP A 118 22.94 7.65 -5.73
N GLY A 119 23.13 7.54 -4.40
CA GLY A 119 23.64 8.63 -3.56
C GLY A 119 22.57 9.59 -3.03
N TYR A 120 21.30 9.28 -3.17
CA TYR A 120 20.21 10.09 -2.60
C TYR A 120 20.02 9.82 -1.10
N TYR A 121 19.52 10.83 -0.40
CA TYR A 121 19.09 10.66 0.98
C TYR A 121 17.84 9.78 1.03
N VAL A 122 17.92 8.71 1.82
CA VAL A 122 16.82 7.74 1.98
C VAL A 122 16.44 7.68 3.46
N PRO A 123 15.26 8.18 3.84
CA PRO A 123 14.88 8.31 5.26
C PRO A 123 14.59 6.95 5.93
N ARG A 124 14.26 5.90 5.15
CA ARG A 124 13.90 4.58 5.68
C ARG A 124 14.29 3.44 4.72
N ASP A 125 14.34 2.21 5.25
CA ASP A 125 14.76 1.02 4.48
C ASP A 125 13.67 0.47 3.54
N CYS A 126 12.44 0.95 3.67
CA CYS A 126 11.32 0.56 2.83
C CYS A 126 10.38 1.75 2.61
N TYR A 127 10.13 2.12 1.36
CA TYR A 127 9.22 3.21 1.02
C TYR A 127 7.77 2.84 1.30
N ASN A 128 7.00 3.83 1.76
CA ASN A 128 5.62 3.65 2.17
C ASN A 128 4.67 3.43 0.99
N SER A 129 3.64 2.63 1.24
CA SER A 129 2.50 2.42 0.35
C SER A 129 1.24 3.14 0.85
N TYR A 130 1.40 4.15 1.71
CA TYR A 130 0.35 4.93 2.31
C TYR A 130 0.60 6.43 2.10
N PHE A 131 -0.41 7.24 2.40
CA PHE A 131 -0.30 8.71 2.42
C PHE A 131 0.13 9.25 3.80
N TYR A 132 0.61 8.40 4.69
CA TYR A 132 1.17 8.74 5.99
C TYR A 132 2.38 7.87 6.32
N VAL A 133 3.20 8.31 7.25
CA VAL A 133 4.36 7.55 7.73
C VAL A 133 3.91 6.49 8.72
N VAL A 134 4.12 5.20 8.42
CA VAL A 134 3.63 4.08 9.25
C VAL A 134 4.32 4.01 10.62
N GLU A 135 5.47 4.64 10.77
CA GLU A 135 6.25 4.73 12.00
C GLU A 135 5.82 5.91 12.89
N ASP A 136 5.03 6.85 12.32
CA ASP A 136 4.62 8.08 13.00
C ASP A 136 3.50 7.83 14.00
N GLU A 137 3.78 8.15 15.26
CA GLU A 137 2.80 8.09 16.35
C GLU A 137 1.92 9.35 16.46
N GLN A 138 2.27 10.43 15.75
CA GLN A 138 1.51 11.69 15.78
C GLN A 138 0.26 11.63 14.89
N THR A 139 0.31 10.86 13.81
CA THR A 139 -0.83 10.70 12.88
C THR A 139 -1.90 9.83 13.53
N ASP A 140 -3.00 10.43 13.98
CA ASP A 140 -4.09 9.72 14.63
C ASP A 140 -4.99 8.91 13.65
N ILE A 141 -5.93 8.15 14.21
CA ILE A 141 -6.85 7.30 13.44
C ILE A 141 -7.71 8.11 12.47
N ILE A 142 -8.18 9.28 12.90
CA ILE A 142 -9.06 10.12 12.09
C ILE A 142 -8.29 10.73 10.93
N GLU A 143 -7.10 11.21 11.19
CA GLU A 143 -6.20 11.74 10.16
C GLU A 143 -5.82 10.67 9.13
N LYS A 144 -5.54 9.43 9.55
CA LYS A 144 -5.31 8.30 8.64
C LYS A 144 -6.50 8.06 7.70
N PHE A 145 -7.74 8.15 8.20
CA PHE A 145 -8.92 8.07 7.36
C PHE A 145 -9.04 9.25 6.38
N ARG A 146 -8.68 10.47 6.79
CA ARG A 146 -8.68 11.65 5.91
C ARG A 146 -7.65 11.56 4.82
N LEU A 147 -6.41 11.14 5.15
CA LEU A 147 -5.31 10.93 4.21
C LEU A 147 -5.61 9.80 3.19
N HIS A 148 -6.53 8.88 3.51
CA HIS A 148 -7.05 7.87 2.58
C HIS A 148 -8.51 8.14 2.20
N GLY A 149 -9.00 9.34 2.45
CA GLY A 149 -10.31 9.82 2.08
C GLY A 149 -10.36 10.37 0.66
N ARG A 150 -11.56 10.80 0.24
CA ARG A 150 -11.84 11.26 -1.14
C ARG A 150 -10.80 12.24 -1.68
N ARG A 151 -10.35 13.19 -0.88
CA ARG A 151 -9.43 14.26 -1.31
C ARG A 151 -8.08 13.74 -1.82
N PHE A 152 -7.62 12.62 -1.28
CA PHE A 152 -6.33 12.02 -1.63
C PHE A 152 -6.46 10.89 -2.66
N ILE A 153 -7.59 10.18 -2.68
CA ILE A 153 -7.74 8.96 -3.51
C ILE A 153 -8.59 9.15 -4.76
N GLU A 154 -9.09 10.35 -5.03
CA GLU A 154 -10.01 10.58 -6.16
C GLU A 154 -9.44 10.23 -7.54
N HIS A 155 -8.12 10.32 -7.71
CA HIS A 155 -7.40 9.93 -8.93
C HIS A 155 -6.96 8.47 -8.97
N LEU A 156 -7.17 7.72 -7.87
CA LEU A 156 -6.77 6.31 -7.77
C LEU A 156 -7.91 5.39 -8.21
N THR A 157 -7.97 5.09 -9.49
CA THR A 157 -8.99 4.19 -10.06
C THR A 157 -8.74 2.71 -9.74
N GLY A 158 -7.52 2.34 -9.38
CA GLY A 158 -7.12 1.03 -8.86
C GLY A 158 -7.26 0.89 -7.34
N GLY A 159 -7.31 2.03 -6.65
CA GLY A 159 -7.52 2.09 -5.21
C GLY A 159 -6.28 2.35 -4.37
N SER A 160 -6.51 2.42 -3.06
CA SER A 160 -5.48 2.54 -2.03
C SER A 160 -5.96 1.82 -0.77
N ALA A 161 -5.19 0.85 -0.29
CA ALA A 161 -5.56 0.07 0.89
C ALA A 161 -5.00 0.73 2.16
N LEU A 162 -5.87 1.26 3.00
CA LEU A 162 -5.50 1.71 4.34
C LEU A 162 -5.46 0.54 5.32
N HIS A 163 -4.28 0.19 5.82
CA HIS A 163 -4.12 -0.75 6.93
C HIS A 163 -3.99 0.03 8.24
N MET A 164 -5.08 0.15 8.96
CA MET A 164 -5.13 0.81 10.26
C MET A 164 -4.48 -0.08 11.32
N ASN A 165 -3.26 0.26 11.74
CA ASN A 165 -2.54 -0.50 12.76
C ASN A 165 -3.08 -0.15 14.15
N LEU A 166 -3.67 -1.13 14.83
CA LEU A 166 -4.19 -1.02 16.19
C LEU A 166 -3.47 -2.02 17.09
N ASP A 167 -3.23 -1.65 18.35
CA ASP A 167 -2.57 -2.52 19.32
C ASP A 167 -3.52 -3.57 19.92
N GLU A 168 -4.83 -3.31 19.89
CA GLU A 168 -5.86 -4.22 20.40
C GLU A 168 -7.15 -4.23 19.57
N HIS A 169 -8.01 -5.19 19.87
CA HIS A 169 -9.33 -5.29 19.26
C HIS A 169 -10.30 -4.29 19.85
N LEU A 170 -11.01 -3.58 18.98
CA LEU A 170 -12.05 -2.65 19.35
C LEU A 170 -13.36 -3.39 19.70
N SER A 171 -14.18 -2.75 20.52
CA SER A 171 -15.57 -3.17 20.71
C SER A 171 -16.44 -2.93 19.46
N ALA A 172 -17.52 -3.66 19.31
CA ALA A 172 -18.43 -3.49 18.17
C ALA A 172 -18.98 -2.06 18.00
N PRO A 173 -19.30 -1.29 19.06
CA PRO A 173 -19.65 0.13 18.93
C PRO A 173 -18.53 0.99 18.35
N GLN A 174 -17.27 0.80 18.80
CA GLN A 174 -16.12 1.54 18.31
C GLN A 174 -15.86 1.24 16.82
N TYR A 175 -15.91 -0.03 16.39
CA TYR A 175 -15.82 -0.37 14.96
C TYR A 175 -16.92 0.32 14.14
N ARG A 176 -18.18 0.33 14.61
CA ARG A 176 -19.27 1.02 13.90
C ARG A 176 -19.02 2.53 13.78
N GLN A 177 -18.43 3.13 14.80
CA GLN A 177 -18.07 4.56 14.76
C GLN A 177 -16.99 4.83 13.71
N LEU A 178 -15.93 4.01 13.67
CA LEU A 178 -14.88 4.14 12.65
C LEU A 178 -15.40 3.87 11.22
N LEU A 179 -16.32 2.93 11.04
CA LEU A 179 -17.02 2.72 9.75
C LEU A 179 -17.76 3.98 9.29
N ARG A 180 -18.42 4.69 10.22
CA ARG A 180 -19.09 5.97 9.90
C ARG A 180 -18.08 7.06 9.53
N VAL A 181 -16.94 7.11 10.22
CA VAL A 181 -15.85 8.04 9.87
C VAL A 181 -15.33 7.73 8.48
N ALA A 182 -14.99 6.47 8.18
CA ALA A 182 -14.52 6.06 6.87
C ALA A 182 -15.50 6.44 5.75
N ALA A 183 -16.80 6.20 5.95
CA ALA A 183 -17.84 6.56 4.99
C ALA A 183 -17.95 8.09 4.81
N LYS A 184 -17.84 8.87 5.88
CA LYS A 184 -17.88 10.34 5.85
C LYS A 184 -16.69 10.92 5.09
N GLU A 185 -15.49 10.44 5.38
CA GLU A 185 -14.26 10.91 4.73
C GLU A 185 -14.10 10.36 3.29
N GLY A 186 -14.92 9.36 2.91
CA GLY A 186 -14.87 8.74 1.58
C GLY A 186 -13.73 7.74 1.42
N CYS A 187 -13.21 7.20 2.53
CA CYS A 187 -12.26 6.09 2.51
C CYS A 187 -13.00 4.82 2.09
N ASN A 188 -12.65 4.26 0.95
CA ASN A 188 -13.40 3.18 0.30
C ASN A 188 -12.78 1.79 0.48
N TYR A 189 -11.52 1.71 0.90
CA TYR A 189 -10.83 0.45 1.12
C TYR A 189 -9.89 0.52 2.32
N PHE A 190 -10.23 -0.17 3.38
CA PHE A 190 -9.43 -0.21 4.61
C PHE A 190 -9.62 -1.52 5.37
N THR A 191 -8.66 -1.81 6.25
CA THR A 191 -8.75 -2.91 7.21
C THR A 191 -8.10 -2.53 8.53
N PHE A 192 -8.54 -3.15 9.61
CA PHE A 192 -7.88 -3.06 10.91
C PHE A 192 -6.80 -4.14 10.99
N ASN A 193 -5.56 -3.71 11.18
CA ASN A 193 -4.41 -4.59 11.29
C ASN A 193 -3.99 -4.66 12.75
N ILE A 194 -4.30 -5.79 13.39
CA ILE A 194 -4.00 -6.05 14.79
C ILE A 194 -3.01 -7.22 14.83
N PRO A 195 -1.87 -7.09 15.53
CA PRO A 195 -0.91 -8.18 15.63
C PRO A 195 -1.51 -9.35 16.38
N ASN A 196 -1.28 -10.57 15.87
CA ASN A 196 -1.61 -11.79 16.58
C ASN A 196 -0.32 -12.50 16.96
N THR A 197 -0.30 -13.19 18.09
CA THR A 197 0.83 -14.02 18.53
C THR A 197 0.60 -15.47 18.12
N LEU A 198 1.61 -16.08 17.53
CA LEU A 198 1.65 -17.52 17.20
C LEU A 198 2.73 -18.20 18.03
N CYS A 199 2.37 -19.22 18.80
CA CYS A 199 3.33 -20.08 19.47
C CYS A 199 3.87 -21.14 18.49
N ASN A 200 5.19 -21.15 18.28
CA ASN A 200 5.82 -22.12 17.38
C ASN A 200 5.85 -23.55 17.96
N ASP A 201 5.75 -23.70 19.29
CA ASP A 201 5.85 -24.99 19.94
C ASP A 201 4.52 -25.76 19.99
N CYS A 202 3.42 -25.07 20.31
CA CYS A 202 2.11 -25.72 20.42
C CYS A 202 1.08 -25.31 19.35
N GLY A 203 1.43 -24.35 18.48
CA GLY A 203 0.53 -23.88 17.43
C GLY A 203 -0.60 -22.94 17.90
N HIS A 204 -0.63 -22.58 19.19
CA HIS A 204 -1.66 -21.67 19.71
C HIS A 204 -1.54 -20.29 19.07
N ILE A 205 -2.69 -19.72 18.65
CA ILE A 205 -2.78 -18.36 18.12
C ILE A 205 -3.59 -17.53 19.10
N ASP A 206 -3.00 -16.43 19.57
CA ASP A 206 -3.66 -15.45 20.43
C ASP A 206 -3.87 -14.13 19.70
N LYS A 207 -4.97 -13.44 20.02
CA LYS A 207 -5.35 -12.16 19.43
C LYS A 207 -4.57 -10.96 19.97
N HIS A 208 -3.77 -11.17 21.00
CA HIS A 208 -2.98 -10.13 21.65
C HIS A 208 -1.51 -10.30 21.31
N HIS A 209 -0.75 -9.23 21.47
CA HIS A 209 0.69 -9.25 21.36
C HIS A 209 1.30 -9.74 22.68
N LEU A 210 1.66 -11.03 22.77
CA LEU A 210 2.14 -11.69 23.98
C LEU A 210 3.66 -11.92 23.93
N ARG A 211 4.27 -12.08 25.10
CA ARG A 211 5.68 -12.46 25.27
C ARG A 211 5.85 -13.90 25.72
N GLU A 212 4.77 -14.55 26.12
CA GLU A 212 4.70 -15.93 26.56
C GLU A 212 3.39 -16.55 26.12
N CYS A 213 3.41 -17.79 25.68
CA CYS A 213 2.21 -18.52 25.26
C CYS A 213 1.33 -18.85 26.47
N PRO A 214 0.05 -18.45 26.49
CA PRO A 214 -0.84 -18.72 27.63
C PRO A 214 -1.22 -20.21 27.74
N HIS A 215 -0.94 -21.01 26.70
CA HIS A 215 -1.30 -22.43 26.66
C HIS A 215 -0.15 -23.36 27.11
N CYS A 216 1.10 -23.12 26.69
CA CYS A 216 2.24 -23.99 26.99
C CYS A 216 3.42 -23.27 27.66
N HIS A 217 3.28 -21.99 27.98
CA HIS A 217 4.28 -21.15 28.63
C HIS A 217 5.60 -21.00 27.85
N SER A 218 5.60 -21.32 26.55
CA SER A 218 6.75 -21.12 25.70
C SER A 218 6.95 -19.64 25.35
N THR A 219 8.21 -19.23 25.23
CA THR A 219 8.62 -17.92 24.71
C THR A 219 9.03 -17.99 23.24
N ASN A 220 8.98 -19.18 22.61
CA ASN A 220 9.23 -19.35 21.18
C ASN A 220 8.00 -18.91 20.38
N LEU A 221 7.90 -17.59 20.19
CA LEU A 221 6.75 -16.95 19.59
C LEU A 221 7.12 -16.30 18.25
N ASP A 222 6.15 -16.23 17.37
CA ASP A 222 6.16 -15.44 16.15
C ASP A 222 4.93 -14.53 16.13
N TYR A 223 4.96 -13.50 15.30
CA TYR A 223 3.86 -12.56 15.18
C TYR A 223 3.27 -12.59 13.79
N LEU A 224 1.94 -12.50 13.73
CA LEU A 224 1.18 -12.43 12.49
C LEU A 224 0.72 -10.99 12.30
N THR A 225 1.09 -10.39 11.19
CA THR A 225 0.61 -9.06 10.79
C THR A 225 0.33 -9.02 9.30
N ARG A 226 -0.39 -7.99 8.85
CA ARG A 226 -0.68 -7.81 7.43
C ARG A 226 0.46 -7.08 6.74
N ILE A 227 0.83 -7.54 5.54
CA ILE A 227 1.64 -6.75 4.60
C ILE A 227 0.71 -6.16 3.55
N ILE A 228 -0.17 -6.98 3.01
CA ILE A 228 -1.06 -6.58 1.90
C ILE A 228 -2.46 -7.05 2.31
N GLY A 229 -3.21 -7.54 2.41
CA GLY A 229 -4.57 -7.93 2.76
C GLY A 229 -4.66 -9.21 3.59
N TYR A 230 -3.60 -10.00 3.68
CA TYR A 230 -3.55 -11.24 4.43
C TYR A 230 -2.52 -11.22 5.57
N LEU A 231 -2.77 -12.05 6.58
CA LEU A 231 -1.83 -12.24 7.69
C LEU A 231 -0.65 -13.09 7.25
N LYS A 232 0.55 -12.66 7.60
CA LYS A 232 1.79 -13.38 7.33
C LYS A 232 2.68 -13.35 8.58
N ARG A 233 3.44 -14.40 8.80
CA ARG A 233 4.45 -14.43 9.87
C ARG A 233 5.51 -13.37 9.62
N VAL A 234 5.85 -12.59 10.63
CA VAL A 234 6.91 -11.58 10.56
C VAL A 234 8.25 -12.22 10.24
N SER A 235 8.54 -13.41 10.79
CA SER A 235 9.75 -14.18 10.50
C SER A 235 9.92 -14.54 9.01
N ASN A 236 8.82 -14.59 8.25
CA ASN A 236 8.83 -14.88 6.81
C ASN A 236 8.98 -13.62 5.93
N PHE A 237 9.17 -12.44 6.52
CA PHE A 237 9.46 -11.21 5.79
C PHE A 237 10.94 -11.15 5.41
N SER A 238 11.30 -10.39 4.38
CA SER A 238 12.71 -10.00 4.17
C SER A 238 13.23 -9.22 5.36
N LEU A 239 14.54 -9.23 5.60
CA LEU A 239 15.14 -8.56 6.76
C LEU A 239 14.74 -7.08 6.87
N ASP A 240 14.72 -6.35 5.74
CA ASP A 240 14.35 -4.94 5.75
C ASP A 240 12.86 -4.74 6.02
N ARG A 241 12.01 -5.68 5.59
CA ARG A 241 10.59 -5.68 5.96
C ARG A 241 10.36 -6.07 7.43
N GLN A 242 11.19 -6.91 8.02
CA GLN A 242 11.14 -7.18 9.45
C GLN A 242 11.50 -5.93 10.26
N LYS A 243 12.50 -5.14 9.82
CA LYS A 243 12.83 -3.85 10.42
C LYS A 243 11.65 -2.86 10.30
N GLU A 244 11.04 -2.75 9.13
CA GLU A 244 9.85 -1.92 8.94
C GLU A 244 8.72 -2.38 9.87
N ALA A 245 8.39 -3.68 9.92
CA ALA A 245 7.36 -4.22 10.80
C ALA A 245 7.62 -3.94 12.29
N SER A 246 8.89 -3.94 12.71
CA SER A 246 9.28 -3.64 14.11
C SER A 246 9.15 -2.16 14.47
N ARG A 247 9.16 -1.27 13.48
CA ARG A 247 9.05 0.18 13.67
C ARG A 247 7.62 0.70 13.51
N ARG A 248 6.67 -0.13 13.02
CA ARG A 248 5.28 0.27 12.85
C ARG A 248 4.71 0.77 14.16
N TYR A 249 4.09 1.94 14.10
CA TYR A 249 3.31 2.42 15.21
C TYR A 249 1.91 1.77 15.18
N TYR A 250 1.56 1.14 16.29
CA TYR A 250 0.23 0.61 16.53
C TYR A 250 -0.53 1.55 17.45
N GLN A 251 -1.59 2.12 16.93
CA GLN A 251 -2.40 3.10 17.66
C GLN A 251 -2.99 2.46 18.91
N LYS A 252 -2.72 3.03 20.07
CA LYS A 252 -3.33 2.63 21.33
C LYS A 252 -4.80 3.02 21.29
N VAL A 253 -5.62 2.10 21.72
CA VAL A 253 -7.04 2.32 21.90
C VAL A 253 -7.25 2.59 23.38
N ASP A 254 -7.29 3.85 23.75
CA ASP A 254 -7.65 4.22 25.13
C ASP A 254 -9.07 3.72 25.43
N ALA A 255 -9.18 3.00 26.55
CA ALA A 255 -10.42 2.34 26.98
C ALA A 255 -11.50 3.34 27.39
#